data_48040c9756c3e5243ec453b7914d2665
#
_entry.id   48040c9756c3e5243ec453b7914d2665
#
_cell.length_a   1.000
_cell.length_b   1.000
_cell.length_c   1.000
_cell.angle_alpha   90.00
_cell.angle_beta   90.00
_cell.angle_gamma   90.00
#
_symmetry.space_group_name_H-M   'P 1'
#
loop_
_entity.id
_entity.type
_entity.pdbx_description
1 polymer ?
#
loop_
_entity_poly.entity_id
_entity_poly.type
_entity_poly.pdbx_seq_one_letter_code
_entity_poly.pdbx_strand_id
1 'polypeptide(L)'
;MSTTETLELRVGNLDCEHDAAAIERGLSGSAGLNELKIYPKAAKIQLRFDPATTDANVLRGRLDELGFPPQEGLSMPAQPKPWRNPKVLSSLTSGVLLLIGFLVSLSSAPPATSTVLYVSAILIGGYYFGREGIETLIFERSIGIELLMTIAAAVAALMGQPGEAAMLVFLYSISEAIEGYTEEKTRSAVKALMDLAPKTALVRRDGLEHEIPVEEVIVGDIFI
;
A
#
# COMPACT_ATOMS: atom_id res chain seq x y z
N MET A 1 28.32 -14.50 25.19
CA MET A 1 28.26 -13.85 23.88
C MET A 1 26.88 -14.19 23.32
N SER A 2 25.95 -13.24 23.30
CA SER A 2 24.62 -13.48 22.73
C SER A 2 24.78 -13.63 21.22
N THR A 3 24.47 -14.80 20.71
CA THR A 3 24.46 -15.09 19.28
C THR A 3 23.26 -14.36 18.68
N THR A 4 23.47 -13.26 17.97
CA THR A 4 22.40 -12.54 17.31
C THR A 4 22.27 -13.04 15.88
N GLU A 5 21.10 -13.49 15.51
CA GLU A 5 20.78 -13.95 14.15
C GLU A 5 20.07 -12.85 13.37
N THR A 6 20.33 -12.76 12.07
CA THR A 6 19.68 -11.79 11.19
C THR A 6 18.75 -12.53 10.25
N LEU A 7 17.47 -12.17 10.24
CA LEU A 7 16.45 -12.70 9.35
C LEU A 7 16.01 -11.60 8.40
N GLU A 8 16.16 -11.82 7.11
CA GLU A 8 15.63 -10.96 6.07
C GLU A 8 14.40 -11.60 5.43
N LEU A 9 13.29 -10.88 5.44
CA LEU A 9 12.04 -11.33 4.89
C LEU A 9 11.49 -10.30 3.91
N ARG A 10 10.92 -10.78 2.81
CA ARG A 10 9.97 -10.00 2.03
C ARG A 10 8.57 -10.25 2.57
N VAL A 11 7.77 -9.22 2.66
CA VAL A 11 6.39 -9.30 3.18
C VAL A 11 5.41 -8.73 2.18
N GLY A 12 4.25 -9.33 2.10
CA GLY A 12 3.14 -8.78 1.33
C GLY A 12 2.54 -7.55 2.02
N ASN A 13 1.83 -6.73 1.27
CA ASN A 13 1.07 -5.58 1.78
C ASN A 13 1.90 -4.47 2.47
N LEU A 14 3.23 -4.49 2.34
CA LEU A 14 4.10 -3.44 2.85
C LEU A 14 4.37 -2.45 1.72
N ASP A 15 3.55 -1.42 1.63
CA ASP A 15 3.55 -0.50 0.49
C ASP A 15 3.90 0.94 0.86
N CYS A 16 3.68 1.35 2.11
CA CYS A 16 3.86 2.73 2.55
C CYS A 16 4.51 2.84 3.94
N GLU A 17 4.84 4.06 4.33
CA GLU A 17 5.36 4.39 5.67
C GLU A 17 4.36 4.05 6.79
N HIS A 18 3.06 4.11 6.48
CA HIS A 18 2.02 3.74 7.44
C HIS A 18 2.05 2.23 7.77
N ASP A 19 2.26 1.39 6.76
CA ASP A 19 2.42 -0.05 6.94
C ASP A 19 3.68 -0.36 7.74
N ALA A 20 4.78 0.36 7.46
CA ALA A 20 6.01 0.26 8.24
C ALA A 20 5.78 0.59 9.72
N ALA A 21 5.05 1.68 10.01
CA ALA A 21 4.71 2.05 11.37
C ALA A 21 3.78 1.03 12.05
N ALA A 22 2.89 0.36 11.30
CA ALA A 22 2.05 -0.71 11.82
C ALA A 22 2.87 -1.94 12.21
N ILE A 23 3.82 -2.36 11.36
CA ILE A 23 4.74 -3.46 11.64
C ILE A 23 5.63 -3.13 12.84
N GLU A 24 6.19 -1.92 12.89
CA GLU A 24 7.04 -1.47 13.99
C GLU A 24 6.29 -1.54 15.32
N ARG A 25 5.07 -1.04 15.38
CA ARG A 25 4.21 -1.12 16.59
C ARG A 25 3.86 -2.57 16.96
N GLY A 26 3.54 -3.41 15.96
CA GLY A 26 3.13 -4.79 16.19
C GLY A 26 4.27 -5.70 16.65
N LEU A 27 5.50 -5.41 16.24
CA LEU A 27 6.71 -6.13 16.64
C LEU A 27 7.44 -5.47 17.82
N SER A 28 7.13 -4.22 18.16
CA SER A 28 7.68 -3.52 19.32
C SER A 28 7.33 -4.30 20.59
N GLY A 29 8.35 -4.68 21.35
CA GLY A 29 8.18 -5.45 22.56
C GLY A 29 8.16 -6.97 22.37
N SER A 30 8.42 -7.49 21.15
CA SER A 30 8.66 -8.92 20.96
C SER A 30 9.92 -9.34 21.69
N ALA A 31 9.80 -10.35 22.57
CA ALA A 31 10.93 -10.83 23.35
C ALA A 31 12.04 -11.34 22.41
N GLY A 32 13.28 -10.91 22.64
CA GLY A 32 14.44 -11.33 21.86
C GLY A 32 14.66 -10.56 20.55
N LEU A 33 13.80 -9.61 20.16
CA LEU A 33 14.03 -8.75 19.00
C LEU A 33 14.96 -7.59 19.39
N ASN A 34 16.15 -7.56 18.79
CA ASN A 34 17.18 -6.57 19.12
C ASN A 34 17.13 -5.34 18.17
N GLU A 35 16.86 -5.56 16.89
CA GLU A 35 16.82 -4.52 15.88
C GLU A 35 15.79 -4.87 14.80
N LEU A 36 15.04 -3.86 14.37
CA LEU A 36 14.06 -3.94 13.28
C LEU A 36 14.34 -2.83 12.27
N LYS A 37 14.59 -3.22 11.02
CA LYS A 37 14.69 -2.29 9.89
C LYS A 37 13.63 -2.64 8.86
N ILE A 38 12.85 -1.65 8.46
CA ILE A 38 11.78 -1.81 7.50
C ILE A 38 12.09 -0.97 6.27
N TYR A 39 11.94 -1.57 5.10
CA TYR A 39 12.17 -0.94 3.80
C TYR A 39 10.87 -1.01 2.98
N PRO A 40 9.92 -0.06 3.16
CA PRO A 40 8.60 -0.12 2.53
C PRO A 40 8.68 -0.24 1.01
N LYS A 41 9.52 0.60 0.39
CA LYS A 41 9.72 0.61 -1.08
C LYS A 41 10.25 -0.69 -1.65
N ALA A 42 10.91 -1.52 -0.84
CA ALA A 42 11.45 -2.82 -1.23
C ALA A 42 10.58 -3.99 -0.77
N ALA A 43 9.50 -3.71 -0.03
CA ALA A 43 8.67 -4.70 0.67
C ALA A 43 9.52 -5.68 1.50
N LYS A 44 10.58 -5.15 2.14
CA LYS A 44 11.61 -5.94 2.84
C LYS A 44 11.68 -5.52 4.31
N ILE A 45 11.84 -6.54 5.18
CA ILE A 45 12.06 -6.35 6.61
C ILE A 45 13.34 -7.10 6.99
N GLN A 46 14.18 -6.46 7.77
CA GLN A 46 15.36 -7.05 8.38
C GLN A 46 15.17 -7.07 9.89
N LEU A 47 15.20 -8.26 10.46
CA LEU A 47 15.02 -8.53 11.88
C LEU A 47 16.34 -9.08 12.45
N ARG A 48 16.85 -8.48 13.52
CA ARG A 48 17.95 -9.05 14.30
C ARG A 48 17.41 -9.50 15.64
N PHE A 49 17.54 -10.77 15.93
CA PHE A 49 16.95 -11.38 17.12
C PHE A 49 17.92 -12.36 17.80
N ASP A 50 17.64 -12.68 19.06
CA ASP A 50 18.35 -13.67 19.83
C ASP A 50 17.65 -15.03 19.68
N PRO A 51 18.28 -16.03 18.99
CA PRO A 51 17.67 -17.34 18.76
C PRO A 51 17.44 -18.14 20.04
N ALA A 52 18.06 -17.76 21.16
CA ALA A 52 17.79 -18.38 22.47
C ALA A 52 16.45 -17.93 23.06
N THR A 53 15.92 -16.77 22.61
CA THR A 53 14.71 -16.15 23.19
C THR A 53 13.52 -16.23 22.25
N THR A 54 13.73 -16.16 20.93
CA THR A 54 12.65 -16.22 19.93
C THR A 54 13.07 -17.00 18.70
N ASP A 55 12.10 -17.59 18.01
CA ASP A 55 12.30 -18.35 16.77
C ASP A 55 11.89 -17.51 15.56
N ALA A 56 12.59 -17.68 14.43
CA ALA A 56 12.26 -17.07 13.16
C ALA A 56 10.82 -17.34 12.72
N ASN A 57 10.28 -18.53 13.00
CA ASN A 57 8.91 -18.89 12.66
C ASN A 57 7.87 -18.14 13.50
N VAL A 58 8.20 -17.82 14.76
CA VAL A 58 7.32 -17.00 15.62
C VAL A 58 7.22 -15.57 15.08
N LEU A 59 8.34 -15.01 14.62
CA LEU A 59 8.37 -13.68 14.01
C LEU A 59 7.61 -13.65 12.68
N ARG A 60 7.72 -14.71 11.86
CA ARG A 60 6.95 -14.88 10.62
C ARG A 60 5.45 -14.97 10.89
N GLY A 61 5.05 -15.79 11.86
CA GLY A 61 3.64 -15.92 12.24
C GLY A 61 3.05 -14.61 12.74
N ARG A 62 3.81 -13.82 13.48
CA ARG A 62 3.36 -12.52 13.97
C ARG A 62 3.21 -11.48 12.86
N LEU A 63 4.07 -11.51 11.85
CA LEU A 63 3.92 -10.68 10.66
C LEU A 63 2.66 -11.05 9.86
N ASP A 64 2.36 -12.34 9.75
CA ASP A 64 1.15 -12.82 9.08
C ASP A 64 -0.13 -12.40 9.83
N GLU A 65 -0.15 -12.51 11.15
CA GLU A 65 -1.24 -12.03 12.02
C GLU A 65 -1.48 -10.51 11.89
N LEU A 66 -0.41 -9.75 11.67
CA LEU A 66 -0.49 -8.30 11.43
C LEU A 66 -0.97 -7.94 10.02
N GLY A 67 -1.20 -8.93 9.14
CA GLY A 67 -1.63 -8.71 7.76
C GLY A 67 -0.50 -8.51 6.76
N PHE A 68 0.74 -8.80 7.16
CA PHE A 68 1.95 -8.71 6.33
C PHE A 68 2.57 -10.10 6.11
N PRO A 69 1.93 -10.97 5.30
CA PRO A 69 2.39 -12.35 5.14
C PRO A 69 3.82 -12.41 4.59
N PRO A 70 4.72 -13.18 5.24
CA PRO A 70 6.05 -13.42 4.73
C PRO A 70 5.99 -14.15 3.39
N GLN A 71 6.74 -13.66 2.41
CA GLN A 71 6.84 -14.27 1.09
C GLN A 71 8.13 -15.08 1.00
N GLU A 72 8.00 -16.38 0.82
CA GLU A 72 9.12 -17.26 0.52
C GLU A 72 9.39 -17.25 -0.99
N GLY A 73 10.55 -16.75 -1.38
CA GLY A 73 11.01 -16.74 -2.76
C GLY A 73 10.64 -15.49 -3.56
N LEU A 74 11.29 -15.36 -4.71
CA LEU A 74 11.21 -14.25 -5.67
C LEU A 74 9.89 -14.17 -6.46
N SER A 75 8.85 -14.91 -6.07
CA SER A 75 7.55 -14.82 -6.71
C SER A 75 6.87 -13.53 -6.30
N MET A 76 6.87 -12.56 -7.21
CA MET A 76 6.07 -11.36 -7.06
C MET A 76 4.59 -11.72 -6.97
N PRO A 77 3.81 -11.15 -6.03
CA PRO A 77 2.36 -11.22 -6.15
C PRO A 77 1.99 -10.71 -7.54
N ALA A 78 1.14 -11.49 -8.24
CA ALA A 78 0.63 -11.10 -9.54
C ALA A 78 -0.01 -9.72 -9.39
N GLN A 79 0.44 -8.75 -10.20
CA GLN A 79 -0.08 -7.39 -10.17
C GLN A 79 -1.61 -7.45 -10.24
N PRO A 80 -2.34 -6.90 -9.27
CA PRO A 80 -3.78 -6.87 -9.35
C PRO A 80 -4.16 -6.10 -10.61
N LYS A 81 -4.95 -6.74 -11.47
CA LYS A 81 -5.44 -6.09 -12.69
C LYS A 81 -6.17 -4.82 -12.28
N PRO A 82 -5.96 -3.67 -12.96
CA PRO A 82 -6.55 -2.37 -12.60
C PRO A 82 -8.07 -2.44 -12.33
N TRP A 83 -8.77 -3.29 -13.08
CA TRP A 83 -10.23 -3.54 -12.97
C TRP A 83 -10.65 -4.30 -11.70
N ARG A 84 -9.72 -4.86 -10.93
CA ARG A 84 -9.99 -5.55 -9.67
C ARG A 84 -9.64 -4.68 -8.45
N ASN A 85 -9.07 -3.51 -8.68
CA ASN A 85 -8.81 -2.56 -7.61
C ASN A 85 -10.15 -1.97 -7.12
N PRO A 86 -10.51 -2.15 -5.84
CA PRO A 86 -11.78 -1.67 -5.31
C PRO A 86 -11.91 -0.14 -5.37
N LYS A 87 -10.81 0.61 -5.30
CA LYS A 87 -10.82 2.08 -5.48
C LYS A 87 -11.25 2.46 -6.90
N VAL A 88 -10.75 1.76 -7.94
CA VAL A 88 -11.13 1.97 -9.34
C VAL A 88 -12.61 1.63 -9.57
N LEU A 89 -13.07 0.51 -9.01
CA LEU A 89 -14.46 0.08 -9.16
C LEU A 89 -15.43 1.06 -8.49
N SER A 90 -15.09 1.56 -7.31
CA SER A 90 -15.89 2.55 -6.57
C SER A 90 -15.98 3.88 -7.34
N SER A 91 -14.84 4.36 -7.89
CA SER A 91 -14.79 5.55 -8.74
C SER A 91 -15.67 5.40 -10.00
N LEU A 92 -15.57 4.26 -10.69
CA LEU A 92 -16.37 3.97 -11.88
C LEU A 92 -17.87 3.94 -11.56
N THR A 93 -18.25 3.28 -10.47
CA THR A 93 -19.65 3.21 -10.02
C THR A 93 -20.19 4.58 -9.64
N SER A 94 -19.40 5.39 -8.95
CA SER A 94 -19.75 6.77 -8.61
C SER A 94 -19.97 7.61 -9.88
N GLY A 95 -19.10 7.49 -10.88
CA GLY A 95 -19.24 8.20 -12.16
C GLY A 95 -20.50 7.79 -12.95
N VAL A 96 -20.83 6.50 -12.95
CA VAL A 96 -22.07 6.01 -13.59
C VAL A 96 -23.30 6.56 -12.87
N LEU A 97 -23.32 6.54 -11.54
CA LEU A 97 -24.43 7.10 -10.76
C LEU A 97 -24.57 8.61 -10.96
N LEU A 98 -23.45 9.34 -11.02
CA LEU A 98 -23.41 10.77 -11.32
C LEU A 98 -24.03 11.04 -12.70
N LEU A 99 -23.63 10.29 -13.73
CA LEU A 99 -24.14 10.44 -15.09
C LEU A 99 -25.64 10.14 -15.15
N ILE A 100 -26.10 9.06 -14.54
CA ILE A 100 -27.52 8.71 -14.48
C ILE A 100 -28.29 9.80 -13.74
N GLY A 101 -27.79 10.27 -12.60
CA GLY A 101 -28.40 11.37 -11.84
C GLY A 101 -28.51 12.65 -12.65
N PHE A 102 -27.50 12.97 -13.45
CA PHE A 102 -27.51 14.11 -14.35
C PHE A 102 -28.56 13.95 -15.48
N LEU A 103 -28.63 12.81 -16.14
CA LEU A 103 -29.63 12.53 -17.17
C LEU A 103 -31.05 12.56 -16.58
N VAL A 104 -31.26 12.03 -15.39
CA VAL A 104 -32.55 12.10 -14.69
C VAL A 104 -32.91 13.53 -14.31
N SER A 105 -31.95 14.37 -13.94
CA SER A 105 -32.19 15.78 -13.62
C SER A 105 -32.64 16.62 -14.83
N LEU A 106 -32.28 16.17 -16.05
CA LEU A 106 -32.72 16.79 -17.32
C LEU A 106 -34.10 16.28 -17.77
N SER A 107 -34.61 15.22 -17.17
CA SER A 107 -35.92 14.64 -17.45
C SER A 107 -36.99 15.30 -16.58
N SER A 108 -38.26 15.01 -16.88
CA SER A 108 -39.42 15.47 -16.05
C SER A 108 -39.59 14.61 -14.77
N ALA A 109 -38.59 13.87 -14.35
CA ALA A 109 -38.64 13.04 -13.14
C ALA A 109 -38.66 13.91 -11.85
N PRO A 110 -39.19 13.39 -10.74
CA PRO A 110 -39.16 14.11 -9.47
C PRO A 110 -37.73 14.45 -9.06
N PRO A 111 -37.45 15.68 -8.57
CA PRO A 111 -36.08 16.09 -8.15
C PRO A 111 -35.47 15.19 -7.10
N ALA A 112 -36.29 14.54 -6.27
CA ALA A 112 -35.84 13.59 -5.27
C ALA A 112 -35.07 12.40 -5.86
N THR A 113 -35.42 11.97 -7.07
CA THR A 113 -34.79 10.82 -7.74
C THR A 113 -33.32 11.12 -8.10
N SER A 114 -33.06 12.29 -8.69
CA SER A 114 -31.69 12.72 -9.02
C SER A 114 -30.88 12.97 -7.75
N THR A 115 -31.48 13.53 -6.70
CA THR A 115 -30.82 13.73 -5.39
C THR A 115 -30.37 12.42 -4.77
N VAL A 116 -31.21 11.38 -4.77
CA VAL A 116 -30.84 10.05 -4.26
C VAL A 116 -29.68 9.46 -5.03
N LEU A 117 -29.65 9.60 -6.37
CA LEU A 117 -28.54 9.11 -7.19
C LEU A 117 -27.23 9.85 -6.90
N TYR A 118 -27.29 11.18 -6.74
CA TYR A 118 -26.11 11.97 -6.40
C TYR A 118 -25.59 11.63 -4.99
N VAL A 119 -26.45 11.49 -4.00
CA VAL A 119 -26.04 11.07 -2.65
C VAL A 119 -25.42 9.69 -2.68
N SER A 120 -25.98 8.75 -3.43
CA SER A 120 -25.40 7.42 -3.60
C SER A 120 -24.01 7.49 -4.27
N ALA A 121 -23.82 8.34 -5.28
CA ALA A 121 -22.53 8.58 -5.92
C ALA A 121 -21.50 9.14 -4.93
N ILE A 122 -21.90 10.09 -4.07
CA ILE A 122 -21.05 10.68 -3.02
C ILE A 122 -20.60 9.60 -2.02
N LEU A 123 -21.52 8.80 -1.52
CA LEU A 123 -21.21 7.78 -0.53
C LEU A 123 -20.28 6.69 -1.07
N ILE A 124 -20.54 6.22 -2.30
CA ILE A 124 -19.74 5.16 -2.91
C ILE A 124 -18.36 5.69 -3.33
N GLY A 125 -18.31 6.84 -4.02
CA GLY A 125 -17.05 7.43 -4.48
C GLY A 125 -16.19 8.00 -3.36
N GLY A 126 -16.84 8.57 -2.32
CA GLY A 126 -16.17 9.19 -1.19
C GLY A 126 -15.69 8.23 -0.10
N TYR A 127 -16.09 6.97 -0.16
CA TYR A 127 -15.83 6.01 0.91
C TYR A 127 -14.34 5.84 1.22
N TYR A 128 -13.52 5.62 0.18
CA TYR A 128 -12.09 5.32 0.36
C TYR A 128 -11.29 6.53 0.84
N PHE A 129 -11.36 7.65 0.11
CA PHE A 129 -10.60 8.84 0.50
C PHE A 129 -11.17 9.52 1.77
N GLY A 130 -12.48 9.44 2.00
CA GLY A 130 -13.07 9.95 3.24
C GLY A 130 -12.58 9.18 4.46
N ARG A 131 -12.49 7.86 4.35
CA ARG A 131 -11.89 7.01 5.39
C ARG A 131 -10.40 7.34 5.58
N GLU A 132 -9.63 7.44 4.50
CA GLU A 132 -8.20 7.76 4.52
C GLU A 132 -7.95 9.15 5.17
N GLY A 133 -8.74 10.16 4.82
CA GLY A 133 -8.66 11.48 5.44
C GLY A 133 -8.94 11.49 6.93
N ILE A 134 -9.90 10.68 7.40
CA ILE A 134 -10.20 10.53 8.83
C ILE A 134 -9.07 9.77 9.54
N GLU A 135 -8.54 8.71 8.93
CA GLU A 135 -7.43 7.94 9.48
C GLU A 135 -6.17 8.80 9.62
N THR A 136 -5.81 9.57 8.59
CA THR A 136 -4.68 10.52 8.60
C THR A 136 -4.85 11.57 9.71
N LEU A 137 -6.04 12.14 9.87
CA LEU A 137 -6.33 13.10 10.94
C LEU A 137 -6.14 12.50 12.34
N ILE A 138 -6.64 11.28 12.55
CA ILE A 138 -6.64 10.66 13.90
C ILE A 138 -5.25 10.14 14.27
N PHE A 139 -4.56 9.47 13.32
CA PHE A 139 -3.31 8.77 13.60
C PHE A 139 -2.08 9.64 13.38
N GLU A 140 -2.06 10.44 12.32
CA GLU A 140 -0.92 11.26 11.95
C GLU A 140 -1.05 12.71 12.46
N ARG A 141 -2.25 13.10 12.92
CA ARG A 141 -2.58 14.47 13.34
C ARG A 141 -2.25 15.50 12.27
N SER A 142 -2.31 15.09 11.00
CA SER A 142 -2.10 15.92 9.84
C SER A 142 -3.41 16.11 9.08
N ILE A 143 -3.56 17.25 8.41
CA ILE A 143 -4.72 17.54 7.56
C ILE A 143 -4.29 17.29 6.13
N GLY A 144 -4.72 16.16 5.57
CA GLY A 144 -4.51 15.80 4.18
C GLY A 144 -5.55 16.42 3.25
N ILE A 145 -5.29 16.37 1.95
CA ILE A 145 -6.21 16.85 0.91
C ILE A 145 -7.50 16.01 0.90
N GLU A 146 -7.43 14.73 1.28
CA GLU A 146 -8.56 13.80 1.39
C GLU A 146 -9.62 14.32 2.36
N LEU A 147 -9.17 14.81 3.51
CA LEU A 147 -10.05 15.38 4.53
C LEU A 147 -10.69 16.69 4.04
N LEU A 148 -9.91 17.56 3.40
CA LEU A 148 -10.42 18.83 2.86
C LEU A 148 -11.47 18.57 1.78
N MET A 149 -11.23 17.60 0.89
CA MET A 149 -12.19 17.23 -0.17
C MET A 149 -13.45 16.60 0.40
N THR A 150 -13.31 15.77 1.45
CA THR A 150 -14.46 15.19 2.17
C THR A 150 -15.32 16.27 2.80
N ILE A 151 -14.70 17.24 3.46
CA ILE A 151 -15.42 18.39 4.06
C ILE A 151 -16.08 19.23 2.97
N ALA A 152 -15.39 19.54 1.88
CA ALA A 152 -15.94 20.32 0.77
C ALA A 152 -17.16 19.65 0.15
N ALA A 153 -17.10 18.35 -0.12
CA ALA A 153 -18.21 17.57 -0.65
C ALA A 153 -19.41 17.55 0.32
N ALA A 154 -19.15 17.36 1.62
CA ALA A 154 -20.18 17.37 2.66
C ALA A 154 -20.89 18.74 2.74
N VAL A 155 -20.12 19.83 2.75
CA VAL A 155 -20.67 21.20 2.77
C VAL A 155 -21.49 21.47 1.52
N ALA A 156 -21.02 21.14 0.32
CA ALA A 156 -21.77 21.33 -0.92
C ALA A 156 -23.10 20.56 -0.90
N ALA A 157 -23.07 19.31 -0.43
CA ALA A 157 -24.29 18.51 -0.29
C ALA A 157 -25.30 19.12 0.71
N LEU A 158 -24.81 19.61 1.87
CA LEU A 158 -25.65 20.29 2.89
C LEU A 158 -26.20 21.64 2.40
N MET A 159 -25.51 22.33 1.52
CA MET A 159 -25.98 23.56 0.89
C MET A 159 -27.05 23.30 -0.20
N GLY A 160 -27.49 22.07 -0.39
CA GLY A 160 -28.50 21.71 -1.37
C GLY A 160 -27.98 21.56 -2.80
N GLN A 161 -26.69 21.35 -2.96
CA GLN A 161 -26.00 21.15 -4.25
C GLN A 161 -25.40 19.73 -4.38
N PRO A 162 -26.22 18.66 -4.26
CA PRO A 162 -25.73 17.30 -4.25
C PRO A 162 -25.08 16.89 -5.59
N GLY A 163 -25.49 17.50 -6.73
CA GLY A 163 -24.88 17.26 -8.03
C GLY A 163 -23.43 17.75 -8.11
N GLU A 164 -23.15 18.93 -7.56
CA GLU A 164 -21.80 19.49 -7.50
C GLU A 164 -20.92 18.70 -6.52
N ALA A 165 -21.46 18.32 -5.37
CA ALA A 165 -20.78 17.46 -4.42
C ALA A 165 -20.40 16.10 -5.04
N ALA A 166 -21.34 15.47 -5.78
CA ALA A 166 -21.09 14.21 -6.47
C ALA A 166 -20.00 14.35 -7.55
N MET A 167 -20.00 15.47 -8.28
CA MET A 167 -18.97 15.75 -9.27
C MET A 167 -17.58 15.94 -8.64
N LEU A 168 -17.47 16.67 -7.52
CA LEU A 168 -16.22 16.81 -6.77
C LEU A 168 -15.69 15.45 -6.31
N VAL A 169 -16.55 14.64 -5.72
CA VAL A 169 -16.20 13.29 -5.24
C VAL A 169 -15.71 12.41 -6.39
N PHE A 170 -16.43 12.42 -7.52
CA PHE A 170 -16.05 11.64 -8.69
C PHE A 170 -14.71 12.06 -9.26
N LEU A 171 -14.49 13.37 -9.47
CA LEU A 171 -13.25 13.90 -10.05
C LEU A 171 -12.05 13.60 -9.14
N TYR A 172 -12.22 13.72 -7.82
CA TYR A 172 -11.17 13.39 -6.87
C TYR A 172 -10.88 11.88 -6.85
N SER A 173 -11.91 11.07 -6.77
CA SER A 173 -11.82 9.60 -6.73
C SER A 173 -11.16 9.03 -8.00
N ILE A 174 -11.45 9.58 -9.19
CA ILE A 174 -10.78 9.14 -10.42
C ILE A 174 -9.33 9.60 -10.49
N SER A 175 -9.02 10.79 -9.98
CA SER A 175 -7.65 11.29 -9.88
C SER A 175 -6.81 10.38 -8.99
N GLU A 176 -7.30 10.02 -7.82
CA GLU A 176 -6.66 9.09 -6.89
C GLU A 176 -6.45 7.69 -7.51
N ALA A 177 -7.46 7.21 -8.25
CA ALA A 177 -7.35 5.92 -8.94
C ALA A 177 -6.25 5.92 -10.02
N ILE A 178 -6.10 7.03 -10.77
CA ILE A 178 -5.06 7.19 -11.80
C ILE A 178 -3.69 7.34 -11.15
N GLU A 179 -3.59 8.09 -10.05
CA GLU A 179 -2.36 8.26 -9.30
C GLU A 179 -1.85 6.92 -8.77
N GLY A 180 -2.69 6.16 -8.10
CA GLY A 180 -2.35 4.82 -7.61
C GLY A 180 -1.92 3.86 -8.73
N TYR A 181 -2.58 3.92 -9.90
CA TYR A 181 -2.16 3.13 -11.06
C TYR A 181 -0.78 3.54 -11.58
N THR A 182 -0.51 4.83 -11.64
CA THR A 182 0.77 5.37 -12.13
C THR A 182 1.90 5.02 -11.17
N GLU A 183 1.67 5.14 -9.87
CA GLU A 183 2.63 4.77 -8.84
C GLU A 183 2.97 3.27 -8.89
N GLU A 184 1.97 2.41 -9.00
CA GLU A 184 2.15 0.97 -9.11
C GLU A 184 2.92 0.59 -10.39
N LYS A 185 2.64 1.26 -11.52
CA LYS A 185 3.36 1.06 -12.77
C LYS A 185 4.83 1.48 -12.65
N THR A 186 5.10 2.60 -12.00
CA THR A 186 6.46 3.09 -11.76
C THR A 186 7.22 2.12 -10.85
N ARG A 187 6.59 1.67 -9.77
CA ARG A 187 7.15 0.67 -8.86
C ARG A 187 7.48 -0.64 -9.57
N SER A 188 6.59 -1.11 -10.45
CA SER A 188 6.80 -2.31 -11.26
C SER A 188 7.99 -2.17 -12.21
N ALA A 189 8.17 -1.00 -12.83
CA ALA A 189 9.30 -0.74 -13.72
C ALA A 189 10.64 -0.75 -12.97
N VAL A 190 10.70 -0.10 -11.80
CA VAL A 190 11.89 -0.13 -10.93
C VAL A 190 12.21 -1.56 -10.48
N LYS A 191 11.18 -2.33 -10.11
CA LYS A 191 11.33 -3.71 -9.69
C LYS A 191 11.84 -4.61 -10.81
N ALA A 192 11.35 -4.41 -12.05
CA ALA A 192 11.84 -5.15 -13.22
C ALA A 192 13.35 -4.89 -13.49
N LEU A 193 13.83 -3.67 -13.22
CA LEU A 193 15.27 -3.38 -13.31
C LEU A 193 16.07 -4.08 -12.22
N MET A 194 15.53 -4.19 -11.00
CA MET A 194 16.18 -4.93 -9.91
C MET A 194 16.23 -6.45 -10.19
N ASP A 195 15.26 -6.99 -10.92
CA ASP A 195 15.25 -8.40 -11.31
C ASP A 195 16.28 -8.74 -12.41
N LEU A 196 16.77 -7.72 -13.13
CA LEU A 196 17.87 -7.86 -14.08
C LEU A 196 19.25 -7.91 -13.40
N ALA A 197 19.34 -7.54 -12.11
CA ALA A 197 20.57 -7.69 -11.36
C ALA A 197 20.90 -9.19 -11.19
N PRO A 198 22.16 -9.59 -11.42
CA PRO A 198 22.56 -10.97 -11.23
C PRO A 198 22.33 -11.39 -9.78
N LYS A 199 21.76 -12.58 -9.60
CA LYS A 199 21.49 -13.15 -8.27
C LYS A 199 22.70 -13.85 -7.67
N THR A 200 23.67 -14.19 -8.53
CA THR A 200 24.93 -14.82 -8.17
C THR A 200 26.09 -13.94 -8.60
N ALA A 201 27.16 -13.99 -7.87
CA ALA A 201 28.42 -13.35 -8.20
C ALA A 201 29.52 -14.40 -8.24
N LEU A 202 30.41 -14.31 -9.26
CA LEU A 202 31.61 -15.11 -9.29
C LEU A 202 32.69 -14.37 -8.50
N VAL A 203 33.09 -14.95 -7.38
CA VAL A 203 34.09 -14.37 -6.48
C VAL A 203 35.30 -15.31 -6.35
N ARG A 204 36.48 -14.73 -6.16
CA ARG A 204 37.69 -15.47 -5.86
C ARG A 204 38.02 -15.29 -4.37
N ARG A 205 38.00 -16.43 -3.64
CA ARG A 205 38.47 -16.54 -2.25
C ARG A 205 39.60 -17.57 -2.19
N ASP A 206 40.68 -17.24 -1.58
CA ASP A 206 41.83 -18.14 -1.41
C ASP A 206 42.39 -18.76 -2.73
N GLY A 207 42.26 -18.00 -3.83
CA GLY A 207 42.71 -18.44 -5.15
C GLY A 207 41.75 -19.36 -5.91
N LEU A 208 40.61 -19.72 -5.31
CA LEU A 208 39.56 -20.53 -5.92
C LEU A 208 38.34 -19.66 -6.30
N GLU A 209 37.73 -20.00 -7.41
CA GLU A 209 36.55 -19.33 -7.92
C GLU A 209 35.28 -20.01 -7.40
N HIS A 210 34.39 -19.20 -6.78
CA HIS A 210 33.14 -19.65 -6.23
C HIS A 210 32.02 -18.79 -6.80
N GLU A 211 30.98 -19.42 -7.32
CA GLU A 211 29.73 -18.77 -7.63
C GLU A 211 28.87 -18.77 -6.37
N ILE A 212 28.64 -17.59 -5.81
CA ILE A 212 27.87 -17.43 -4.56
C ILE A 212 26.71 -16.46 -4.78
N PRO A 213 25.63 -16.58 -3.98
CA PRO A 213 24.56 -15.56 -3.96
C PRO A 213 25.16 -14.19 -3.64
N VAL A 214 24.68 -13.14 -4.33
CA VAL A 214 25.19 -11.76 -4.13
C VAL A 214 25.04 -11.32 -2.65
N GLU A 215 24.11 -11.90 -1.93
CA GLU A 215 23.86 -11.63 -0.50
C GLU A 215 24.97 -12.20 0.41
N GLU A 216 25.75 -13.16 -0.06
CA GLU A 216 26.88 -13.79 0.66
C GLU A 216 28.22 -13.14 0.38
N VAL A 217 28.25 -12.11 -0.47
CA VAL A 217 29.47 -11.37 -0.79
C VAL A 217 29.89 -10.51 0.41
N ILE A 218 31.15 -10.62 0.79
CA ILE A 218 31.71 -9.89 1.92
C ILE A 218 32.83 -8.96 1.47
N VAL A 219 33.15 -7.99 2.33
CA VAL A 219 34.25 -7.05 2.07
C VAL A 219 35.56 -7.83 2.04
N GLY A 220 36.28 -7.74 0.92
CA GLY A 220 37.54 -8.48 0.66
C GLY A 220 37.42 -9.53 -0.45
N ASP A 221 36.21 -9.85 -0.92
CA ASP A 221 36.02 -10.72 -2.07
C ASP A 221 36.48 -10.02 -3.35
N ILE A 222 37.07 -10.77 -4.24
CA ILE A 222 37.51 -10.28 -5.57
C ILE A 222 36.48 -10.77 -6.60
N PHE A 223 35.78 -9.84 -7.22
CA PHE A 223 34.86 -10.13 -8.33
C PHE A 223 35.64 -10.51 -9.60
N ILE A 224 35.10 -11.47 -10.37
CA ILE A 224 35.65 -11.91 -11.66
C ILE A 224 34.62 -11.62 -12.75
#